data_62fc57704dea59e8b6c75ba0ed4640fe
#
_entry.id   62fc57704dea59e8b6c75ba0ed4640fe
#
_cell.length_a   1.000
_cell.length_b   1.000
_cell.length_c   1.000
_cell.angle_alpha   90.00
_cell.angle_beta   90.00
_cell.angle_gamma   90.00
#
_symmetry.space_group_name_H-M   'P 1'
#
loop_
_entity.id
_entity.type
_entity.pdbx_description
1 polymer ?
#
loop_
_entity_poly.entity_id
_entity_poly.type
_entity_poly.pdbx_seq_one_letter_code
_entity_poly.pdbx_strand_id
1 'polypeptide(L)'
;MADVTSQEPQGDVTDASTFDTEQLGFMCGIEVHQQLATGKLHSRQPSELFDVTIDRVPGDWPRYARKLRLASGEGGKVDIAARFEKRRNRSFVYIQSPNSGLIELDESPPLSHDSDALDVALTVSAMLGAKPVGAVQTMRKTVVDGSNTSGFQRTSLISTDGTLKTDTGDVGIDVLCLEEDSARKLDTIPTDHGEQVIYNLDRLGVPLIEIATSPDIQSPEHAKETAMALGRTLRDTRRVRRGLGSIRQDLNVSVACGDRVEIKGCQDLGWIPRIVRLEMVRQVHMYRLANELRSSLGLPPLPSNRDLDDSGMESEVAEAVAQYIPLEYTDVTNAFASCESRMVTEGLAKGYTMLSLPLNGFAGKIGSKTFDVEGAQLPRLGRELAGAAKLAGVSGVFHSDELPAYGIEEEHVEAVRKQLELASNDAFVLCLAPSWQARLALESVGRRARHAFHRIPQEVRNVVVKKGAPDDGTTTPMRPLPGGARMYPETDVPTIPIRHDHWQAIIDNLPMRQEERMERLAQT
;
A
#
# COMPACT_ATOMS: atom_id res chain seq x y z
N MET A 1 -13.03 19.20 -19.81
CA MET A 1 -11.68 18.88 -19.27
C MET A 1 -10.54 19.71 -19.91
N ALA A 2 -10.79 20.83 -20.52
CA ALA A 2 -9.78 21.47 -21.37
C ALA A 2 -8.82 22.45 -20.68
N ASP A 3 -9.06 22.91 -19.45
CA ASP A 3 -8.23 23.97 -18.82
C ASP A 3 -7.65 23.68 -17.43
N VAL A 4 -7.95 22.54 -16.85
CA VAL A 4 -7.38 22.11 -15.54
C VAL A 4 -5.90 21.73 -15.67
N THR A 5 -5.41 21.59 -16.89
CA THR A 5 -4.21 20.81 -17.22
C THR A 5 -2.90 21.60 -17.24
N SER A 6 -2.93 22.94 -17.19
CA SER A 6 -1.71 23.77 -17.30
C SER A 6 -1.49 24.73 -16.13
N GLN A 7 -2.39 24.81 -15.17
CA GLN A 7 -2.26 25.72 -14.04
C GLN A 7 -1.52 25.06 -12.86
N GLU A 8 -0.63 25.81 -12.23
CA GLU A 8 -0.02 25.40 -10.97
C GLU A 8 -1.12 25.15 -9.92
N PRO A 9 -1.03 24.03 -9.16
CA PRO A 9 -2.04 23.71 -8.15
C PRO A 9 -2.15 24.84 -7.11
N GLN A 10 -3.34 25.40 -7.00
CA GLN A 10 -3.65 26.46 -6.02
C GLN A 10 -4.01 25.83 -4.67
N GLY A 11 -3.88 26.59 -3.59
CA GLY A 11 -4.20 26.17 -2.23
C GLY A 11 -2.98 26.12 -1.31
N ASP A 12 -3.25 26.03 -0.01
CA ASP A 12 -2.24 26.00 1.04
C ASP A 12 -2.09 24.56 1.60
N VAL A 13 -0.89 24.01 1.53
CA VAL A 13 -0.61 22.67 2.09
C VAL A 13 -0.78 22.60 3.61
N THR A 14 -0.85 23.73 4.30
CA THR A 14 -1.16 23.78 5.74
C THR A 14 -2.64 23.72 6.04
N ASP A 15 -3.49 23.94 5.04
CA ASP A 15 -4.95 23.88 5.15
C ASP A 15 -5.56 23.18 3.93
N ALA A 16 -5.82 21.88 4.09
CA ALA A 16 -6.39 21.04 3.01
C ALA A 16 -7.75 21.54 2.50
N SER A 17 -8.49 22.33 3.27
CA SER A 17 -9.79 22.90 2.86
C SER A 17 -9.68 23.98 1.79
N THR A 18 -8.49 24.52 1.57
CA THR A 18 -8.22 25.52 0.55
C THR A 18 -8.08 24.94 -0.86
N PHE A 19 -8.01 23.62 -0.99
CA PHE A 19 -7.90 22.94 -2.28
C PHE A 19 -9.27 22.68 -2.88
N ASP A 20 -9.44 23.11 -4.12
CA ASP A 20 -10.54 22.73 -4.99
C ASP A 20 -10.20 21.41 -5.70
N THR A 21 -11.00 20.35 -5.46
CA THR A 21 -10.74 19.01 -6.00
C THR A 21 -10.83 18.96 -7.53
N GLU A 22 -11.72 19.74 -8.14
CA GLU A 22 -11.86 19.81 -9.60
C GLU A 22 -10.63 20.48 -10.23
N GLN A 23 -10.19 21.62 -9.69
CA GLN A 23 -9.00 22.33 -10.15
C GLN A 23 -7.71 21.52 -9.97
N LEU A 24 -7.63 20.70 -8.92
CA LEU A 24 -6.50 19.79 -8.71
C LEU A 24 -6.47 18.62 -9.69
N GLY A 25 -7.53 18.39 -10.47
CA GLY A 25 -7.69 17.15 -11.23
C GLY A 25 -7.69 15.93 -10.32
N PHE A 26 -8.41 16.03 -9.20
CA PHE A 26 -8.53 14.96 -8.21
C PHE A 26 -9.22 13.74 -8.82
N MET A 27 -8.66 12.59 -8.58
CA MET A 27 -9.23 11.29 -8.96
C MET A 27 -9.10 10.36 -7.76
N CYS A 28 -10.22 9.73 -7.38
CA CYS A 28 -10.24 8.77 -6.30
C CYS A 28 -11.13 7.58 -6.67
N GLY A 29 -10.64 6.37 -6.37
CA GLY A 29 -11.40 5.14 -6.43
C GLY A 29 -11.18 4.32 -5.16
N ILE A 30 -12.07 3.39 -4.90
CA ILE A 30 -12.01 2.49 -3.74
C ILE A 30 -12.01 1.06 -4.21
N GLU A 31 -11.15 0.26 -3.58
CA GLU A 31 -11.14 -1.19 -3.71
C GLU A 31 -11.59 -1.80 -2.38
N VAL A 32 -12.70 -2.53 -2.41
CA VAL A 32 -13.27 -3.15 -1.21
C VAL A 32 -13.08 -4.66 -1.28
N HIS A 33 -12.52 -5.24 -0.23
CA HIS A 33 -12.39 -6.69 -0.04
C HIS A 33 -13.27 -7.16 1.10
N GLN A 34 -14.24 -8.01 0.83
CA GLN A 34 -15.20 -8.53 1.82
C GLN A 34 -15.17 -10.05 1.87
N GLN A 35 -14.90 -10.61 3.05
CA GLN A 35 -15.01 -12.06 3.28
C GLN A 35 -16.46 -12.52 3.25
N LEU A 36 -16.68 -13.70 2.64
CA LEU A 36 -17.99 -14.34 2.58
C LEU A 36 -18.19 -15.34 3.73
N ALA A 37 -19.44 -15.56 4.12
CA ALA A 37 -19.85 -16.52 5.13
C ALA A 37 -20.26 -17.87 4.48
N THR A 38 -19.37 -18.41 3.62
CA THR A 38 -19.52 -19.67 2.90
C THR A 38 -18.39 -20.63 3.25
N GLY A 39 -18.28 -21.78 2.62
CA GLY A 39 -17.09 -22.64 2.69
C GLY A 39 -15.87 -21.97 2.07
N LYS A 40 -14.69 -22.58 2.18
CA LYS A 40 -13.47 -22.10 1.49
C LYS A 40 -13.60 -22.30 -0.02
N LEU A 41 -13.06 -21.36 -0.81
CA LEU A 41 -13.36 -21.22 -2.23
C LEU A 41 -13.01 -22.47 -3.06
N HIS A 42 -11.84 -23.07 -2.81
CA HIS A 42 -11.30 -24.16 -3.62
C HIS A 42 -10.95 -25.43 -2.83
N SER A 43 -11.33 -25.54 -1.55
CA SER A 43 -10.96 -26.71 -0.73
C SER A 43 -12.12 -27.40 -0.03
N ARG A 44 -13.32 -26.80 -0.01
CA ARG A 44 -14.48 -27.27 0.75
C ARG A 44 -14.25 -27.41 2.26
N GLN A 45 -13.13 -26.87 2.76
CA GLN A 45 -12.90 -26.78 4.19
C GLN A 45 -13.86 -25.75 4.82
N PRO A 46 -14.20 -25.89 6.11
CA PRO A 46 -14.92 -24.84 6.81
C PRO A 46 -14.12 -23.54 6.78
N SER A 47 -14.80 -22.42 6.61
CA SER A 47 -14.16 -21.11 6.60
C SER A 47 -14.16 -20.43 7.99
N GLU A 48 -14.39 -21.18 9.06
CA GLU A 48 -14.28 -20.71 10.44
C GLU A 48 -12.87 -20.20 10.74
N LEU A 49 -12.77 -19.07 11.44
CA LEU A 49 -11.48 -18.48 11.79
C LEU A 49 -11.14 -18.78 13.26
N PHE A 50 -9.93 -19.24 13.47
CA PHE A 50 -9.34 -19.43 14.78
C PHE A 50 -8.51 -18.20 15.14
N ASP A 51 -9.05 -17.30 15.95
CA ASP A 51 -8.42 -16.02 16.33
C ASP A 51 -7.28 -16.25 17.35
N VAL A 52 -6.27 -17.02 16.96
CA VAL A 52 -5.11 -17.31 17.80
C VAL A 52 -3.99 -16.29 17.57
N THR A 53 -3.34 -15.90 18.66
CA THR A 53 -2.04 -15.20 18.65
C THR A 53 -0.92 -16.22 18.70
N ILE A 54 0.31 -15.82 18.35
CA ILE A 54 1.45 -16.75 18.27
C ILE A 54 1.70 -17.54 19.56
N ASP A 55 1.49 -16.90 20.71
CA ASP A 55 1.62 -17.48 22.06
C ASP A 55 0.48 -18.45 22.44
N ARG A 56 -0.63 -18.43 21.70
CA ARG A 56 -1.82 -19.26 21.93
C ARG A 56 -2.05 -20.33 20.88
N VAL A 57 -1.13 -20.45 19.91
CA VAL A 57 -1.21 -21.53 18.92
C VAL A 57 -1.07 -22.88 19.62
N PRO A 58 -2.03 -23.82 19.47
CA PRO A 58 -1.91 -25.16 20.03
C PRO A 58 -0.63 -25.87 19.57
N GLY A 59 0.02 -26.56 20.49
CA GLY A 59 1.31 -27.23 20.23
C GLY A 59 1.23 -28.41 19.27
N ASP A 60 0.05 -28.98 19.10
CA ASP A 60 -0.26 -30.09 18.20
C ASP A 60 -0.56 -29.64 16.76
N TRP A 61 -0.69 -28.34 16.50
CA TRP A 61 -0.87 -27.85 15.13
C TRP A 61 0.43 -27.99 14.34
N PRO A 62 0.43 -28.71 13.20
CA PRO A 62 1.63 -28.90 12.37
C PRO A 62 2.21 -27.57 11.88
N ARG A 63 3.53 -27.52 11.73
CA ARG A 63 4.27 -26.34 11.27
C ARG A 63 5.19 -26.74 10.13
N TYR A 64 5.14 -25.99 9.03
CA TYR A 64 5.90 -26.25 7.82
C TYR A 64 6.77 -25.03 7.47
N ALA A 65 8.07 -25.22 7.38
CA ALA A 65 9.01 -24.17 6.97
C ALA A 65 9.22 -24.22 5.45
N ARG A 66 9.11 -23.08 4.79
CA ARG A 66 9.33 -22.95 3.34
C ARG A 66 10.17 -21.71 3.02
N LYS A 67 10.91 -21.80 1.90
CA LYS A 67 11.52 -20.64 1.24
C LYS A 67 10.88 -20.51 -0.13
N LEU A 68 10.27 -19.35 -0.42
CA LEU A 68 9.74 -19.10 -1.74
C LEU A 68 10.88 -18.98 -2.76
N ARG A 69 10.76 -19.72 -3.87
CA ARG A 69 11.56 -19.53 -5.07
C ARG A 69 10.75 -18.64 -6.01
N LEU A 70 11.29 -17.45 -6.32
CA LEU A 70 10.67 -16.58 -7.29
C LEU A 70 10.76 -17.21 -8.67
N ALA A 71 9.62 -17.54 -9.26
CA ALA A 71 9.54 -17.88 -10.68
C ALA A 71 9.61 -16.58 -11.51
N SER A 72 10.31 -16.62 -12.64
CA SER A 72 10.19 -15.60 -13.68
C SER A 72 8.87 -15.81 -14.40
N GLY A 73 8.10 -14.75 -14.65
CA GLY A 73 6.90 -14.80 -15.47
C GLY A 73 7.20 -15.17 -16.93
N GLU A 74 6.17 -15.43 -17.72
CA GLU A 74 6.29 -15.60 -19.17
C GLU A 74 7.04 -14.42 -19.78
N GLY A 75 8.13 -14.70 -20.50
CA GLY A 75 9.03 -13.69 -21.05
C GLY A 75 10.25 -13.33 -20.19
N GLY A 76 10.53 -14.06 -19.09
CA GLY A 76 11.78 -13.95 -18.30
C GLY A 76 11.89 -12.68 -17.45
N LYS A 77 10.86 -11.82 -17.41
CA LYS A 77 10.86 -10.61 -16.57
C LYS A 77 10.37 -10.95 -15.17
N VAL A 78 11.16 -10.58 -14.17
CA VAL A 78 10.78 -10.68 -12.75
C VAL A 78 10.06 -9.39 -12.36
N ASP A 79 8.88 -9.51 -11.77
CA ASP A 79 8.10 -8.38 -11.25
C ASP A 79 8.93 -7.51 -10.29
N ILE A 80 8.69 -6.20 -10.28
CA ILE A 80 9.44 -5.23 -9.45
C ILE A 80 9.25 -5.53 -7.96
N ALA A 81 8.02 -5.88 -7.55
CA ALA A 81 7.72 -6.24 -6.17
C ALA A 81 8.43 -7.55 -5.78
N ALA A 82 8.53 -8.52 -6.69
CA ALA A 82 9.26 -9.77 -6.49
C ALA A 82 10.77 -9.54 -6.30
N ARG A 83 11.36 -8.62 -7.08
CA ARG A 83 12.77 -8.20 -6.90
C ARG A 83 13.01 -7.51 -5.55
N PHE A 84 12.06 -6.73 -5.10
CA PHE A 84 12.12 -6.06 -3.80
C PHE A 84 12.07 -7.08 -2.65
N GLU A 85 11.13 -8.04 -2.67
CA GLU A 85 11.03 -9.07 -1.63
C GLU A 85 12.24 -10.01 -1.59
N LYS A 86 12.86 -10.33 -2.72
CA LYS A 86 14.09 -11.14 -2.77
C LYS A 86 15.23 -10.52 -1.96
N ARG A 87 15.31 -9.17 -1.88
CA ARG A 87 16.34 -8.47 -1.10
C ARG A 87 16.17 -8.62 0.41
N ARG A 88 14.95 -8.93 0.89
CA ARG A 88 14.62 -9.09 2.31
C ARG A 88 15.04 -10.45 2.88
N ASN A 89 15.44 -11.40 2.05
CA ASN A 89 15.88 -12.75 2.43
C ASN A 89 14.94 -13.42 3.47
N ARG A 90 13.66 -13.49 3.14
CA ARG A 90 12.62 -14.04 4.02
C ARG A 90 12.49 -15.56 3.91
N SER A 91 12.24 -16.20 5.05
CA SER A 91 11.72 -17.55 5.17
C SER A 91 10.32 -17.53 5.78
N PHE A 92 9.53 -18.56 5.54
CA PHE A 92 8.14 -18.61 5.97
C PHE A 92 7.88 -19.88 6.77
N VAL A 93 7.08 -19.75 7.84
CA VAL A 93 6.55 -20.89 8.61
C VAL A 93 5.04 -20.84 8.53
N TYR A 94 4.44 -21.93 8.06
CA TYR A 94 3.00 -22.08 7.95
C TYR A 94 2.50 -23.00 9.05
N ILE A 95 1.52 -22.52 9.82
CA ILE A 95 0.83 -23.26 10.85
C ILE A 95 -0.48 -23.77 10.27
N GLN A 96 -0.63 -25.10 10.24
CA GLN A 96 -1.82 -25.76 9.75
C GLN A 96 -2.87 -25.82 10.85
N SER A 97 -3.93 -25.03 10.71
CA SER A 97 -5.11 -25.06 11.57
C SER A 97 -6.06 -26.21 11.20
N PRO A 98 -7.02 -26.59 12.06
CA PRO A 98 -7.95 -27.70 11.80
C PRO A 98 -8.81 -27.56 10.54
N ASN A 99 -9.02 -26.30 10.06
CA ASN A 99 -9.75 -26.00 8.82
C ASN A 99 -8.82 -25.83 7.59
N SER A 100 -7.61 -26.36 7.66
CA SER A 100 -6.62 -26.28 6.57
C SER A 100 -6.19 -27.69 6.19
N GLY A 101 -6.29 -27.97 4.89
CA GLY A 101 -5.94 -29.27 4.32
C GLY A 101 -4.76 -29.19 3.34
N LEU A 102 -4.65 -30.19 2.48
CA LEU A 102 -3.57 -30.29 1.49
C LEU A 102 -3.62 -29.19 0.43
N ILE A 103 -4.82 -28.66 0.14
CA ILE A 103 -5.00 -27.57 -0.83
C ILE A 103 -4.40 -26.28 -0.28
N GLU A 104 -4.67 -25.94 0.99
CA GLU A 104 -4.07 -24.78 1.66
C GLU A 104 -2.55 -24.92 1.84
N LEU A 105 -2.04 -26.14 1.86
CA LEU A 105 -0.60 -26.44 1.89
C LEU A 105 0.04 -26.46 0.50
N ASP A 106 -0.73 -26.28 -0.58
CA ASP A 106 -0.27 -26.42 -1.96
C ASP A 106 0.31 -27.84 -2.25
N GLU A 107 -0.29 -28.85 -1.64
CA GLU A 107 0.09 -30.28 -1.79
C GLU A 107 -0.99 -31.10 -2.52
N SER A 108 -2.08 -30.46 -2.95
CA SER A 108 -3.17 -31.06 -3.72
C SER A 108 -3.79 -30.04 -4.67
N PRO A 109 -4.26 -30.47 -5.86
CA PRO A 109 -4.94 -29.58 -6.80
C PRO A 109 -6.17 -28.92 -6.19
N PRO A 110 -6.50 -27.67 -6.58
CA PRO A 110 -7.71 -26.99 -6.15
C PRO A 110 -8.96 -27.65 -6.69
N LEU A 111 -10.08 -27.48 -5.98
CA LEU A 111 -11.41 -27.83 -6.48
C LEU A 111 -12.02 -26.66 -7.26
N SER A 112 -13.13 -26.91 -7.97
CA SER A 112 -14.00 -25.84 -8.51
C SER A 112 -14.40 -24.86 -7.41
N HIS A 113 -14.83 -23.66 -7.79
CA HIS A 113 -15.38 -22.68 -6.88
C HIS A 113 -16.48 -23.26 -5.98
N ASP A 114 -16.51 -22.81 -4.74
CA ASP A 114 -17.68 -22.99 -3.88
C ASP A 114 -18.89 -22.33 -4.54
N SER A 115 -19.97 -23.11 -4.77
CA SER A 115 -21.16 -22.62 -5.48
C SER A 115 -21.85 -21.48 -4.73
N ASP A 116 -21.88 -21.58 -3.40
CA ASP A 116 -22.49 -20.57 -2.56
C ASP A 116 -21.73 -19.24 -2.62
N ALA A 117 -20.40 -19.28 -2.68
CA ALA A 117 -19.57 -18.10 -2.84
C ALA A 117 -19.79 -17.45 -4.21
N LEU A 118 -19.90 -18.26 -5.27
CA LEU A 118 -20.19 -17.76 -6.61
C LEU A 118 -21.58 -17.10 -6.68
N ASP A 119 -22.59 -17.70 -6.07
CA ASP A 119 -23.96 -17.15 -6.03
C ASP A 119 -24.01 -15.82 -5.27
N VAL A 120 -23.25 -15.68 -4.19
CA VAL A 120 -23.13 -14.38 -3.47
C VAL A 120 -22.47 -13.32 -4.35
N ALA A 121 -21.40 -13.67 -5.07
CA ALA A 121 -20.73 -12.75 -5.98
C ALA A 121 -21.65 -12.29 -7.13
N LEU A 122 -22.40 -13.21 -7.73
CA LEU A 122 -23.41 -12.91 -8.75
C LEU A 122 -24.56 -12.05 -8.19
N THR A 123 -25.00 -12.33 -6.96
CA THR A 123 -26.03 -11.52 -6.28
C THR A 123 -25.55 -10.06 -6.09
N VAL A 124 -24.32 -9.86 -5.62
CA VAL A 124 -23.74 -8.51 -5.47
C VAL A 124 -23.61 -7.84 -6.84
N SER A 125 -23.18 -8.58 -7.87
CA SER A 125 -23.11 -8.08 -9.25
C SER A 125 -24.48 -7.57 -9.74
N ALA A 126 -25.54 -8.35 -9.53
CA ALA A 126 -26.89 -7.97 -9.91
C ALA A 126 -27.42 -6.75 -9.11
N MET A 127 -27.11 -6.68 -7.80
CA MET A 127 -27.47 -5.51 -6.96
C MET A 127 -26.78 -4.23 -7.42
N LEU A 128 -25.60 -4.32 -8.02
CA LEU A 128 -24.84 -3.20 -8.59
C LEU A 128 -25.17 -2.94 -10.06
N GLY A 129 -26.08 -3.72 -10.66
CA GLY A 129 -26.40 -3.63 -12.08
C GLY A 129 -25.23 -3.97 -13.00
N ALA A 130 -24.23 -4.69 -12.49
CA ALA A 130 -23.05 -5.09 -13.24
C ALA A 130 -23.35 -6.23 -14.23
N LYS A 131 -22.55 -6.31 -15.30
CA LYS A 131 -22.69 -7.31 -16.36
C LYS A 131 -21.85 -8.54 -16.00
N PRO A 132 -22.45 -9.73 -15.78
CA PRO A 132 -21.71 -10.93 -15.52
C PRO A 132 -20.90 -11.35 -16.74
N VAL A 133 -19.72 -11.96 -16.52
CA VAL A 133 -18.95 -12.60 -17.60
C VAL A 133 -19.69 -13.83 -18.14
N GLY A 134 -19.50 -14.19 -19.41
CA GLY A 134 -20.12 -15.39 -19.98
C GLY A 134 -19.62 -16.70 -19.37
N ALA A 135 -18.37 -16.69 -18.88
CA ALA A 135 -17.77 -17.82 -18.16
C ALA A 135 -16.72 -17.30 -17.16
N VAL A 136 -16.75 -17.87 -15.96
CA VAL A 136 -15.79 -17.56 -14.90
C VAL A 136 -14.51 -18.36 -15.15
N GLN A 137 -13.43 -17.63 -15.37
CA GLN A 137 -12.09 -18.19 -15.53
C GLN A 137 -11.19 -17.70 -14.39
N THR A 138 -10.48 -18.62 -13.77
CA THR A 138 -9.57 -18.31 -12.67
C THR A 138 -8.20 -17.89 -13.19
N MET A 139 -7.64 -16.87 -12.59
CA MET A 139 -6.27 -16.41 -12.81
C MET A 139 -5.44 -16.61 -11.54
N ARG A 140 -4.14 -16.76 -11.69
CA ARG A 140 -3.16 -16.74 -10.62
C ARG A 140 -2.58 -15.33 -10.51
N LYS A 141 -2.89 -14.63 -9.41
CA LYS A 141 -2.34 -13.30 -9.09
C LYS A 141 -1.10 -13.49 -8.21
N THR A 142 0.11 -13.25 -8.73
CA THR A 142 1.38 -13.50 -8.02
C THR A 142 1.42 -12.78 -6.67
N VAL A 143 1.77 -13.52 -5.61
CA VAL A 143 1.95 -13.06 -4.24
C VAL A 143 3.35 -13.44 -3.76
N VAL A 144 4.16 -12.44 -3.38
CA VAL A 144 5.59 -12.63 -3.10
C VAL A 144 5.95 -12.53 -1.62
N ASP A 145 5.01 -12.11 -0.76
CA ASP A 145 5.22 -11.90 0.67
C ASP A 145 5.07 -13.17 1.53
N GLY A 146 4.77 -14.30 0.89
CA GLY A 146 4.58 -15.60 1.53
C GLY A 146 3.19 -15.82 2.12
N SER A 147 2.27 -14.87 2.01
CA SER A 147 0.90 -15.01 2.56
C SER A 147 0.05 -16.07 1.83
N ASN A 148 0.48 -16.53 0.67
CA ASN A 148 -0.10 -17.68 -0.04
C ASN A 148 0.97 -18.75 -0.22
N THR A 149 0.69 -19.96 0.21
CA THR A 149 1.62 -21.11 0.15
C THR A 149 2.06 -21.47 -1.27
N SER A 150 1.16 -21.28 -2.24
CA SER A 150 1.41 -21.46 -3.68
C SER A 150 2.22 -20.34 -4.34
N GLY A 151 2.41 -19.21 -3.65
CA GLY A 151 3.05 -18.03 -4.24
C GLY A 151 2.13 -17.21 -5.15
N PHE A 152 0.84 -17.51 -5.21
CA PHE A 152 -0.18 -16.75 -5.92
C PHE A 152 -1.53 -16.85 -5.21
N GLN A 153 -2.40 -15.89 -5.50
CA GLN A 153 -3.80 -15.86 -5.08
C GLN A 153 -4.68 -16.17 -6.30
N ARG A 154 -5.61 -17.11 -6.16
CA ARG A 154 -6.60 -17.40 -7.22
C ARG A 154 -7.64 -16.31 -7.22
N THR A 155 -7.84 -15.70 -8.38
CA THR A 155 -8.73 -14.57 -8.61
C THR A 155 -9.56 -14.81 -9.84
N SER A 156 -10.87 -14.63 -9.76
CA SER A 156 -11.80 -14.84 -10.87
C SER A 156 -12.64 -13.60 -11.11
N LEU A 157 -12.63 -13.08 -12.34
CA LEU A 157 -13.53 -11.99 -12.74
C LEU A 157 -14.95 -12.53 -12.82
N ILE A 158 -15.89 -11.88 -12.15
CA ILE A 158 -17.30 -12.25 -12.11
C ILE A 158 -18.16 -11.32 -12.95
N SER A 159 -17.93 -10.00 -12.84
CA SER A 159 -18.71 -8.99 -13.57
C SER A 159 -17.93 -7.69 -13.78
N THR A 160 -18.43 -6.88 -14.72
CA THR A 160 -17.91 -5.55 -15.07
C THR A 160 -19.05 -4.54 -15.21
N ASP A 161 -18.70 -3.27 -15.40
CA ASP A 161 -19.60 -2.19 -15.79
C ASP A 161 -20.84 -2.05 -14.89
N GLY A 162 -20.66 -2.08 -13.58
CA GLY A 162 -21.71 -1.81 -12.61
C GLY A 162 -21.79 -0.33 -12.25
N THR A 163 -22.80 0.01 -11.43
CA THR A 163 -22.99 1.36 -10.90
C THR A 163 -23.45 1.31 -9.45
N LEU A 164 -22.79 2.07 -8.60
CA LEU A 164 -23.18 2.32 -7.23
C LEU A 164 -23.80 3.71 -7.13
N LYS A 165 -25.03 3.79 -6.62
CA LYS A 165 -25.69 5.07 -6.36
C LYS A 165 -25.31 5.59 -4.99
N THR A 166 -24.95 6.86 -4.92
CA THR A 166 -24.70 7.61 -3.68
C THR A 166 -25.45 8.93 -3.71
N ASP A 167 -25.60 9.61 -2.57
CA ASP A 167 -26.32 10.88 -2.50
C ASP A 167 -25.57 12.00 -3.25
N THR A 168 -24.22 11.92 -3.27
CA THR A 168 -23.36 12.89 -3.97
C THR A 168 -23.33 12.66 -5.48
N GLY A 169 -23.44 11.40 -5.95
CA GLY A 169 -23.42 11.05 -7.36
C GLY A 169 -23.20 9.56 -7.61
N ASP A 170 -23.41 9.12 -8.83
CA ASP A 170 -23.17 7.73 -9.22
C ASP A 170 -21.66 7.45 -9.33
N VAL A 171 -21.23 6.28 -8.83
CA VAL A 171 -19.86 5.80 -8.93
C VAL A 171 -19.85 4.51 -9.75
N GLY A 172 -19.08 4.47 -10.82
CA GLY A 172 -18.89 3.27 -11.64
C GLY A 172 -18.21 2.14 -10.86
N ILE A 173 -18.58 0.91 -11.18
CA ILE A 173 -17.91 -0.29 -10.70
C ILE A 173 -17.21 -0.93 -11.89
N ASP A 174 -15.89 -0.84 -11.94
CA ASP A 174 -15.11 -1.36 -13.05
C ASP A 174 -15.14 -2.88 -13.08
N VAL A 175 -14.86 -3.51 -11.94
CA VAL A 175 -14.79 -4.96 -11.81
C VAL A 175 -15.31 -5.44 -10.46
N LEU A 176 -15.87 -6.64 -10.46
CA LEU A 176 -16.12 -7.46 -9.28
C LEU A 176 -15.44 -8.81 -9.50
N CYS A 177 -14.55 -9.16 -8.59
CA CYS A 177 -13.82 -10.42 -8.60
C CYS A 177 -14.18 -11.27 -7.38
N LEU A 178 -14.03 -12.59 -7.52
CA LEU A 178 -14.09 -13.56 -6.44
C LEU A 178 -12.70 -14.18 -6.27
N GLU A 179 -12.15 -14.06 -5.07
CA GLU A 179 -10.77 -14.41 -4.74
C GLU A 179 -10.67 -15.31 -3.52
N GLU A 180 -9.50 -15.93 -3.34
CA GLU A 180 -9.09 -16.54 -2.07
C GLU A 180 -8.49 -15.49 -1.13
N ASP A 181 -8.89 -15.44 0.15
CA ASP A 181 -8.15 -14.64 1.13
C ASP A 181 -6.78 -15.29 1.44
N SER A 182 -5.82 -14.47 1.82
CA SER A 182 -4.46 -14.89 2.14
C SER A 182 -4.33 -15.38 3.59
N ALA A 183 -3.29 -16.12 3.90
CA ALA A 183 -2.97 -16.57 5.26
C ALA A 183 -2.80 -15.38 6.23
N ARG A 184 -3.11 -15.63 7.49
CA ARG A 184 -2.97 -14.63 8.55
C ARG A 184 -1.53 -14.60 9.08
N LYS A 185 -0.88 -13.45 8.97
CA LYS A 185 0.41 -13.25 9.61
C LYS A 185 0.23 -13.18 11.12
N LEU A 186 0.96 -14.02 11.85
CA LEU A 186 0.99 -14.03 13.30
C LEU A 186 2.20 -13.28 13.86
N ASP A 187 3.39 -13.48 13.27
CA ASP A 187 4.62 -12.89 13.79
C ASP A 187 5.69 -12.73 12.70
N THR A 188 6.73 -11.98 13.02
CA THR A 188 7.95 -11.85 12.23
C THR A 188 9.15 -11.88 13.16
N ILE A 189 9.98 -12.91 13.04
CA ILE A 189 11.16 -13.13 13.87
C ILE A 189 12.41 -12.73 13.08
N PRO A 190 13.24 -11.80 13.60
CA PRO A 190 14.54 -11.50 13.02
C PRO A 190 15.45 -12.73 13.02
N THR A 191 16.24 -12.90 11.96
CA THR A 191 17.27 -13.94 11.84
C THR A 191 18.60 -13.29 11.50
N ASP A 192 19.71 -14.04 11.60
CA ASP A 192 21.07 -13.52 11.32
C ASP A 192 21.22 -12.93 9.91
N HIS A 193 20.40 -13.33 8.95
CA HIS A 193 20.51 -12.93 7.54
C HIS A 193 19.19 -12.48 6.91
N GLY A 194 18.14 -12.20 7.70
CA GLY A 194 16.85 -11.78 7.18
C GLY A 194 15.73 -11.89 8.21
N GLU A 195 14.55 -12.33 7.77
CA GLU A 195 13.36 -12.45 8.61
C GLU A 195 12.68 -13.81 8.40
N GLN A 196 12.11 -14.36 9.47
CA GLN A 196 11.19 -15.48 9.39
C GLN A 196 9.77 -14.99 9.69
N VAL A 197 8.86 -15.13 8.73
CA VAL A 197 7.46 -14.73 8.86
C VAL A 197 6.61 -15.95 9.17
N ILE A 198 5.78 -15.87 10.20
CA ILE A 198 4.91 -16.95 10.66
C ILE A 198 3.47 -16.66 10.24
N TYR A 199 2.87 -17.58 9.51
CA TYR A 199 1.49 -17.50 9.03
C TYR A 199 0.62 -18.62 9.62
N ASN A 200 -0.64 -18.30 9.97
CA ASN A 200 -1.69 -19.28 10.21
C ASN A 200 -2.52 -19.46 8.94
N LEU A 201 -2.75 -20.71 8.54
CA LEU A 201 -3.50 -21.04 7.33
C LEU A 201 -5.03 -21.04 7.51
N ASP A 202 -5.55 -20.70 8.70
CA ASP A 202 -6.99 -20.70 8.99
C ASP A 202 -7.81 -19.85 7.99
N ARG A 203 -7.27 -18.70 7.60
CA ARG A 203 -7.89 -17.73 6.69
C ARG A 203 -7.62 -18.01 5.22
N LEU A 204 -6.54 -18.71 4.88
CA LEU A 204 -6.19 -19.01 3.50
C LEU A 204 -7.33 -19.78 2.81
N GLY A 205 -7.76 -19.28 1.66
CA GLY A 205 -8.83 -19.89 0.87
C GLY A 205 -10.25 -19.46 1.27
N VAL A 206 -10.43 -18.63 2.32
CA VAL A 206 -11.74 -18.02 2.61
C VAL A 206 -12.16 -17.15 1.42
N PRO A 207 -13.40 -17.30 0.88
CA PRO A 207 -13.82 -16.53 -0.27
C PRO A 207 -13.89 -15.03 0.06
N LEU A 208 -13.40 -14.23 -0.87
CA LEU A 208 -13.26 -12.79 -0.78
C LEU A 208 -13.86 -12.15 -2.03
N ILE A 209 -14.85 -11.28 -1.89
CA ILE A 209 -15.27 -10.41 -2.98
C ILE A 209 -14.38 -9.18 -3.00
N GLU A 210 -13.74 -8.91 -4.14
CA GLU A 210 -13.04 -7.67 -4.46
C GLU A 210 -13.91 -6.84 -5.39
N ILE A 211 -14.22 -5.60 -5.02
CA ILE A 211 -14.94 -4.63 -5.84
C ILE A 211 -14.05 -3.44 -6.04
N ALA A 212 -13.71 -3.13 -7.29
CA ALA A 212 -12.99 -1.93 -7.66
C ALA A 212 -13.93 -0.92 -8.33
N THR A 213 -13.95 0.30 -7.81
CA THR A 213 -14.71 1.40 -8.41
C THR A 213 -13.90 2.09 -9.50
N SER A 214 -14.59 2.74 -10.43
CA SER A 214 -14.01 3.77 -11.28
C SER A 214 -13.54 4.96 -10.43
N PRO A 215 -12.65 5.82 -10.94
CA PRO A 215 -12.16 6.99 -10.21
C PRO A 215 -13.15 8.18 -10.26
N ASP A 216 -14.44 7.91 -10.05
CA ASP A 216 -15.53 8.88 -10.16
C ASP A 216 -15.82 9.61 -8.84
N ILE A 217 -15.10 9.28 -7.79
CA ILE A 217 -15.27 9.91 -6.48
C ILE A 217 -14.77 11.34 -6.53
N GLN A 218 -15.64 12.30 -6.18
CA GLN A 218 -15.44 13.73 -6.44
C GLN A 218 -14.80 14.49 -5.27
N SER A 219 -14.85 13.91 -4.05
CA SER A 219 -14.33 14.56 -2.84
C SER A 219 -13.91 13.55 -1.78
N PRO A 220 -13.14 13.97 -0.78
CA PRO A 220 -12.82 13.12 0.39
C PRO A 220 -14.06 12.59 1.12
N GLU A 221 -15.11 13.40 1.24
CA GLU A 221 -16.38 13.04 1.88
C GLU A 221 -17.15 12.02 1.02
N HIS A 222 -17.16 12.19 -0.30
CA HIS A 222 -17.77 11.24 -1.24
C HIS A 222 -17.05 9.87 -1.19
N ALA A 223 -15.74 9.83 -0.92
CA ALA A 223 -15.03 8.58 -0.70
C ALA A 223 -15.59 7.78 0.50
N LYS A 224 -15.86 8.46 1.61
CA LYS A 224 -16.48 7.84 2.78
C LYS A 224 -17.91 7.35 2.46
N GLU A 225 -18.69 8.16 1.79
CA GLU A 225 -20.06 7.81 1.38
C GLU A 225 -20.07 6.57 0.48
N THR A 226 -19.19 6.52 -0.51
CA THR A 226 -18.99 5.37 -1.42
C THR A 226 -18.65 4.10 -0.65
N ALA A 227 -17.70 4.16 0.28
CA ALA A 227 -17.33 3.02 1.12
C ALA A 227 -18.51 2.53 1.99
N MET A 228 -19.29 3.45 2.53
CA MET A 228 -20.48 3.13 3.32
C MET A 228 -21.58 2.47 2.45
N ALA A 229 -21.80 2.96 1.23
CA ALA A 229 -22.79 2.42 0.30
C ALA A 229 -22.42 1.01 -0.16
N LEU A 230 -21.14 0.77 -0.53
CA LEU A 230 -20.63 -0.57 -0.83
C LEU A 230 -20.81 -1.53 0.35
N GLY A 231 -20.41 -1.09 1.55
CA GLY A 231 -20.58 -1.90 2.77
C GLY A 231 -22.04 -2.23 3.08
N ARG A 232 -23.00 -1.33 2.77
CA ARG A 232 -24.45 -1.60 2.89
C ARG A 232 -24.89 -2.64 1.89
N THR A 233 -24.55 -2.48 0.60
CA THR A 233 -24.88 -3.44 -0.47
C THR A 233 -24.39 -4.85 -0.14
N LEU A 234 -23.17 -4.99 0.32
CA LEU A 234 -22.59 -6.27 0.72
C LEU A 234 -23.35 -6.89 1.90
N ARG A 235 -23.65 -6.11 2.94
CA ARG A 235 -24.40 -6.59 4.11
C ARG A 235 -25.86 -6.97 3.81
N ASP A 236 -26.47 -6.37 2.79
CA ASP A 236 -27.85 -6.69 2.39
C ASP A 236 -27.98 -8.12 1.86
N THR A 237 -26.91 -8.71 1.34
CA THR A 237 -26.87 -10.13 0.97
C THR A 237 -27.09 -11.07 2.15
N ARG A 238 -26.77 -10.63 3.40
CA ARG A 238 -26.75 -11.42 4.64
C ARG A 238 -25.80 -12.64 4.61
N ARG A 239 -24.93 -12.73 3.60
CA ARG A 239 -24.00 -13.83 3.36
C ARG A 239 -22.54 -13.43 3.44
N VAL A 240 -22.27 -12.21 3.94
CA VAL A 240 -20.91 -11.73 4.23
C VAL A 240 -20.58 -11.91 5.70
N ARG A 241 -19.28 -12.08 5.98
CA ARG A 241 -18.77 -12.10 7.35
C ARG A 241 -18.87 -10.73 8.00
N ARG A 242 -18.99 -10.74 9.32
CA ARG A 242 -19.03 -9.55 10.16
C ARG A 242 -17.87 -9.57 11.15
N GLY A 243 -17.51 -8.40 11.66
CA GLY A 243 -16.45 -8.21 12.64
C GLY A 243 -15.20 -7.56 12.06
N LEU A 244 -14.25 -7.25 12.93
CA LEU A 244 -13.00 -6.60 12.56
C LEU A 244 -12.20 -7.47 11.58
N GLY A 245 -11.72 -6.84 10.49
CA GLY A 245 -10.92 -7.51 9.47
C GLY A 245 -11.70 -8.34 8.45
N SER A 246 -13.05 -8.46 8.57
CA SER A 246 -13.88 -9.14 7.58
C SER A 246 -14.11 -8.32 6.31
N ILE A 247 -13.98 -7.01 6.41
CA ILE A 247 -14.00 -6.06 5.29
C ILE A 247 -12.76 -5.16 5.37
N ARG A 248 -12.14 -4.88 4.23
CA ARG A 248 -10.97 -4.00 4.09
C ARG A 248 -11.23 -3.07 2.92
N GLN A 249 -10.78 -1.83 3.04
CA GLN A 249 -10.80 -0.86 1.95
C GLN A 249 -9.39 -0.40 1.64
N ASP A 250 -9.08 -0.34 0.35
CA ASP A 250 -7.89 0.30 -0.19
C ASP A 250 -8.34 1.52 -0.99
N LEU A 251 -7.67 2.65 -0.80
CA LEU A 251 -7.99 3.90 -1.50
C LEU A 251 -6.99 4.11 -2.61
N ASN A 252 -7.45 4.44 -3.80
CA ASN A 252 -6.61 4.90 -4.89
C ASN A 252 -6.82 6.41 -5.04
N VAL A 253 -5.76 7.19 -4.83
CA VAL A 253 -5.83 8.66 -4.84
C VAL A 253 -4.77 9.22 -5.77
N SER A 254 -5.15 10.19 -6.61
CA SER A 254 -4.22 10.99 -7.40
C SER A 254 -4.74 12.40 -7.60
N VAL A 255 -3.83 13.35 -7.84
CA VAL A 255 -4.12 14.69 -8.38
C VAL A 255 -3.32 14.88 -9.66
N ALA A 256 -3.66 15.86 -10.49
CA ALA A 256 -3.02 16.05 -11.81
C ALA A 256 -1.48 16.20 -11.71
N CYS A 257 -1.00 16.96 -10.72
CA CYS A 257 0.43 17.15 -10.48
C CYS A 257 1.12 15.99 -9.75
N GLY A 258 0.35 14.99 -9.30
CA GLY A 258 0.82 13.78 -8.64
C GLY A 258 0.69 12.54 -9.52
N ASP A 259 0.59 11.38 -8.89
CA ASP A 259 0.36 10.11 -9.57
C ASP A 259 -0.50 9.17 -8.70
N ARG A 260 -0.88 8.01 -9.25
CA ARG A 260 -1.72 7.03 -8.57
C ARG A 260 -1.00 6.43 -7.36
N VAL A 261 -1.61 6.58 -6.20
CA VAL A 261 -1.17 5.99 -4.94
C VAL A 261 -2.27 5.11 -4.38
N GLU A 262 -1.96 3.85 -4.12
CA GLU A 262 -2.84 2.90 -3.45
C GLU A 262 -2.55 2.92 -1.95
N ILE A 263 -3.54 3.25 -1.13
CA ILE A 263 -3.42 3.36 0.33
C ILE A 263 -4.14 2.20 0.99
N LYS A 264 -3.37 1.34 1.65
CA LYS A 264 -3.86 0.16 2.39
C LYS A 264 -4.06 0.44 3.87
N GLY A 265 -4.93 -0.38 4.49
CA GLY A 265 -5.16 -0.35 5.93
C GLY A 265 -6.18 0.67 6.39
N CYS A 266 -6.99 1.21 5.48
CA CYS A 266 -8.08 2.12 5.79
C CYS A 266 -9.29 1.33 6.31
N GLN A 267 -9.34 1.04 7.60
CA GLN A 267 -10.42 0.24 8.21
C GLN A 267 -11.55 1.07 8.81
N ASP A 268 -11.24 2.26 9.33
CA ASP A 268 -12.22 3.16 9.92
C ASP A 268 -12.75 4.12 8.88
N LEU A 269 -14.04 4.00 8.58
CA LEU A 269 -14.73 4.86 7.60
C LEU A 269 -14.68 6.35 7.98
N GLY A 270 -14.60 6.65 9.28
CA GLY A 270 -14.49 8.02 9.77
C GLY A 270 -13.19 8.71 9.35
N TRP A 271 -12.14 7.93 9.08
CA TRP A 271 -10.83 8.47 8.69
C TRP A 271 -10.64 8.62 7.19
N ILE A 272 -11.49 8.01 6.37
CA ILE A 272 -11.35 8.08 4.91
C ILE A 272 -11.18 9.52 4.41
N PRO A 273 -12.01 10.50 4.79
CA PRO A 273 -11.84 11.86 4.32
C PRO A 273 -10.49 12.47 4.70
N ARG A 274 -10.03 12.23 5.95
CA ARG A 274 -8.74 12.71 6.42
C ARG A 274 -7.57 12.09 5.65
N ILE A 275 -7.60 10.76 5.42
CA ILE A 275 -6.56 10.06 4.68
C ILE A 275 -6.46 10.60 3.25
N VAL A 276 -7.60 10.78 2.58
CA VAL A 276 -7.66 11.31 1.21
C VAL A 276 -7.11 12.74 1.16
N ARG A 277 -7.54 13.62 2.08
CA ARG A 277 -7.03 15.01 2.17
C ARG A 277 -5.51 15.04 2.37
N LEU A 278 -5.00 14.24 3.32
CA LEU A 278 -3.56 14.21 3.59
C LEU A 278 -2.75 13.67 2.40
N GLU A 279 -3.29 12.75 1.62
CA GLU A 279 -2.63 12.29 0.40
C GLU A 279 -2.64 13.34 -0.71
N MET A 280 -3.76 14.06 -0.92
CA MET A 280 -3.82 15.19 -1.84
C MET A 280 -2.75 16.23 -1.50
N VAL A 281 -2.70 16.64 -0.23
CA VAL A 281 -1.69 17.60 0.27
C VAL A 281 -0.28 17.08 0.05
N ARG A 282 -0.04 15.77 0.29
CA ARG A 282 1.28 15.17 0.07
C ARG A 282 1.71 15.26 -1.38
N GLN A 283 0.82 14.98 -2.32
CA GLN A 283 1.12 15.02 -3.74
C GLN A 283 1.46 16.43 -4.21
N VAL A 284 0.66 17.42 -3.80
CA VAL A 284 0.93 18.83 -4.11
C VAL A 284 2.24 19.32 -3.48
N HIS A 285 2.48 18.98 -2.20
CA HIS A 285 3.71 19.36 -1.50
C HIS A 285 4.96 18.79 -2.19
N MET A 286 4.94 17.51 -2.55
CA MET A 286 6.07 16.86 -3.23
C MET A 286 6.29 17.42 -4.64
N TYR A 287 5.24 17.76 -5.37
CA TYR A 287 5.34 18.44 -6.66
C TYR A 287 6.03 19.82 -6.53
N ARG A 288 5.60 20.64 -5.55
CA ARG A 288 6.22 21.95 -5.28
C ARG A 288 7.68 21.81 -4.89
N LEU A 289 8.00 20.84 -4.01
CA LEU A 289 9.37 20.53 -3.62
C LEU A 289 10.23 20.10 -4.83
N ALA A 290 9.68 19.26 -5.72
CA ALA A 290 10.39 18.83 -6.93
C ALA A 290 10.76 20.04 -7.80
N ASN A 291 9.85 20.99 -8.01
CA ASN A 291 10.10 22.20 -8.77
C ASN A 291 11.11 23.15 -8.08
N GLU A 292 11.07 23.24 -6.76
CA GLU A 292 12.06 24.00 -6.00
C GLU A 292 13.48 23.38 -6.15
N LEU A 293 13.59 22.06 -6.05
CA LEU A 293 14.85 21.34 -6.25
C LEU A 293 15.35 21.48 -7.70
N ARG A 294 14.49 21.32 -8.70
CA ARG A 294 14.84 21.52 -10.12
C ARG A 294 15.32 22.93 -10.39
N SER A 295 14.60 23.94 -9.88
CA SER A 295 14.97 25.35 -10.04
C SER A 295 16.36 25.64 -9.46
N SER A 296 16.71 25.03 -8.31
CA SER A 296 18.04 25.22 -7.70
C SER A 296 19.19 24.68 -8.55
N LEU A 297 18.91 23.77 -9.46
CA LEU A 297 19.88 23.17 -10.40
C LEU A 297 19.77 23.71 -11.83
N GLY A 298 18.84 24.65 -12.08
CA GLY A 298 18.56 25.13 -13.43
C GLY A 298 17.96 24.07 -14.36
N LEU A 299 17.31 23.04 -13.78
CA LEU A 299 16.63 21.99 -14.53
C LEU A 299 15.24 22.44 -14.99
N PRO A 300 14.72 21.87 -16.09
CA PRO A 300 13.36 22.16 -16.55
C PRO A 300 12.31 21.88 -15.46
N PRO A 301 11.26 22.72 -15.33
CA PRO A 301 10.20 22.48 -14.35
C PRO A 301 9.43 21.20 -14.66
N LEU A 302 8.97 20.51 -13.61
CA LEU A 302 8.05 19.40 -13.72
C LEU A 302 6.66 19.93 -14.12
N PRO A 303 6.01 19.38 -15.17
CA PRO A 303 4.67 19.82 -15.56
C PRO A 303 3.65 19.68 -14.42
N SER A 304 2.67 20.58 -14.36
CA SER A 304 1.59 20.53 -13.37
C SER A 304 0.59 19.40 -13.62
N ASN A 305 0.65 18.75 -14.76
CA ASN A 305 -0.14 17.58 -15.09
C ASN A 305 0.77 16.46 -15.65
N ARG A 306 0.61 15.23 -15.09
CA ARG A 306 1.34 14.03 -15.50
C ARG A 306 1.17 13.67 -16.99
N ASP A 307 0.03 14.02 -17.59
CA ASP A 307 -0.23 13.75 -19.00
C ASP A 307 0.66 14.58 -19.95
N LEU A 308 1.34 15.59 -19.40
CA LEU A 308 2.29 16.45 -20.11
C LEU A 308 3.75 16.04 -19.87
N ASP A 309 4.01 14.96 -19.11
CA ASP A 309 5.37 14.50 -18.83
C ASP A 309 6.05 14.03 -20.11
N ASP A 310 7.26 14.55 -20.36
CA ASP A 310 8.13 14.12 -21.45
C ASP A 310 9.18 13.13 -20.92
N SER A 311 9.10 11.89 -21.37
CA SER A 311 10.00 10.82 -20.93
C SER A 311 11.46 11.03 -21.29
N GLY A 312 11.74 11.75 -22.41
CA GLY A 312 13.10 12.11 -22.82
C GLY A 312 13.69 13.14 -21.86
N MET A 313 12.95 14.22 -21.59
CA MET A 313 13.32 15.25 -20.63
C MET A 313 13.50 14.66 -19.21
N GLU A 314 12.59 13.81 -18.76
CA GLU A 314 12.70 13.16 -17.45
C GLU A 314 13.94 12.25 -17.34
N SER A 315 14.35 11.61 -18.43
CA SER A 315 15.59 10.83 -18.48
C SER A 315 16.82 11.72 -18.36
N GLU A 316 16.86 12.86 -19.05
CA GLU A 316 17.96 13.85 -18.94
C GLU A 316 18.05 14.43 -17.51
N VAL A 317 16.91 14.77 -16.91
CA VAL A 317 16.84 15.20 -15.50
C VAL A 317 17.36 14.12 -14.57
N ALA A 318 16.99 12.85 -14.78
CA ALA A 318 17.46 11.75 -13.96
C ALA A 318 18.98 11.53 -14.03
N GLU A 319 19.58 11.71 -15.22
CA GLU A 319 21.04 11.67 -15.40
C GLU A 319 21.74 12.81 -14.67
N ALA A 320 21.25 14.05 -14.82
CA ALA A 320 21.78 15.21 -14.11
C ALA A 320 21.70 15.05 -12.58
N VAL A 321 20.56 14.60 -12.07
CA VAL A 321 20.34 14.33 -10.64
C VAL A 321 21.24 13.20 -10.14
N ALA A 322 21.48 12.16 -10.94
CA ALA A 322 22.37 11.06 -10.56
C ALA A 322 23.83 11.53 -10.38
N GLN A 323 24.27 12.50 -11.17
CA GLN A 323 25.58 13.13 -11.02
C GLN A 323 25.63 14.08 -9.81
N TYR A 324 24.55 14.81 -9.55
CA TYR A 324 24.47 15.77 -8.46
C TYR A 324 24.37 15.13 -7.07
N ILE A 325 23.70 13.98 -6.96
CA ILE A 325 23.56 13.20 -5.73
C ILE A 325 24.25 11.85 -5.93
N PRO A 326 25.56 11.74 -5.76
CA PRO A 326 26.25 10.46 -5.81
C PRO A 326 25.79 9.56 -4.65
N LEU A 327 25.66 8.24 -4.90
CA LEU A 327 25.34 7.29 -3.84
C LEU A 327 26.64 6.83 -3.16
N GLU A 328 27.33 7.76 -2.52
CA GLU A 328 28.55 7.54 -1.78
C GLU A 328 28.27 7.56 -0.28
N TYR A 329 28.76 6.54 0.43
CA TYR A 329 28.49 6.36 1.85
C TYR A 329 29.80 6.48 2.62
N THR A 330 29.85 7.44 3.54
CA THR A 330 31.02 7.72 4.36
C THR A 330 30.81 7.19 5.77
N ASP A 331 31.81 6.50 6.31
CA ASP A 331 31.83 6.10 7.71
C ASP A 331 32.21 7.33 8.58
N VAL A 332 31.25 7.75 9.37
CA VAL A 332 31.37 8.89 10.30
C VAL A 332 31.31 8.45 11.77
N THR A 333 31.51 7.15 12.04
CA THR A 333 31.41 6.57 13.38
C THR A 333 32.29 7.31 14.40
N ASN A 334 33.47 7.73 14.00
CA ASN A 334 34.43 8.44 14.88
C ASN A 334 33.88 9.83 15.34
N ALA A 335 33.04 10.49 14.55
CA ALA A 335 32.42 11.74 14.93
C ALA A 335 31.46 11.61 16.13
N PHE A 336 31.07 10.38 16.45
CA PHE A 336 30.12 10.05 17.52
C PHE A 336 30.77 9.35 18.71
N ALA A 337 32.09 9.32 18.80
CA ALA A 337 32.80 8.63 19.88
C ALA A 337 32.52 9.23 21.27
N SER A 338 32.24 10.54 21.35
CA SER A 338 31.86 11.28 22.57
C SER A 338 30.35 11.45 22.74
N CYS A 339 29.54 10.88 21.84
CA CYS A 339 28.09 11.10 21.84
C CYS A 339 27.42 10.40 23.02
N GLU A 340 26.63 11.14 23.80
CA GLU A 340 25.90 10.63 24.97
C GLU A 340 24.49 10.10 24.62
N SER A 341 24.07 10.20 23.35
CA SER A 341 22.79 9.65 22.91
C SER A 341 22.72 8.17 23.22
N ARG A 342 21.75 7.77 24.04
CA ARG A 342 21.54 6.36 24.41
C ARG A 342 21.41 5.45 23.17
N MET A 343 20.71 5.90 22.15
CA MET A 343 20.52 5.13 20.91
C MET A 343 21.85 4.94 20.18
N VAL A 344 22.69 5.96 20.14
CA VAL A 344 24.00 5.90 19.48
C VAL A 344 24.95 5.02 20.29
N THR A 345 25.08 5.22 21.59
CA THR A 345 25.97 4.44 22.46
C THR A 345 25.61 2.97 22.49
N GLU A 346 24.32 2.61 22.60
CA GLU A 346 23.88 1.21 22.55
C GLU A 346 24.14 0.57 21.18
N GLY A 347 23.98 1.32 20.08
CA GLY A 347 24.27 0.83 18.73
C GLY A 347 25.77 0.59 18.51
N LEU A 348 26.62 1.54 18.88
CA LEU A 348 28.07 1.41 18.78
C LEU A 348 28.59 0.26 19.65
N ALA A 349 28.04 0.06 20.85
CA ALA A 349 28.37 -1.06 21.73
C ALA A 349 28.03 -2.43 21.11
N LYS A 350 27.03 -2.48 20.22
CA LYS A 350 26.68 -3.68 19.42
C LYS A 350 27.55 -3.86 18.17
N GLY A 351 28.52 -2.99 17.94
CA GLY A 351 29.37 -3.02 16.74
C GLY A 351 28.70 -2.44 15.49
N TYR A 352 27.66 -1.61 15.65
CA TYR A 352 27.06 -0.91 14.53
C TYR A 352 27.96 0.22 14.04
N THR A 353 27.78 0.59 12.79
CA THR A 353 28.51 1.67 12.12
C THR A 353 27.56 2.83 11.86
N MET A 354 28.01 4.06 12.12
CA MET A 354 27.30 5.27 11.71
C MET A 354 27.77 5.64 10.29
N LEU A 355 26.93 5.34 9.29
CA LEU A 355 27.19 5.76 7.91
C LEU A 355 26.40 7.04 7.59
N SER A 356 27.00 7.87 6.73
CA SER A 356 26.37 9.09 6.23
C SER A 356 26.25 9.09 4.72
N LEU A 357 25.16 9.68 4.21
CA LEU A 357 24.93 10.00 2.80
C LEU A 357 24.80 11.52 2.67
N PRO A 358 25.67 12.20 1.90
CA PRO A 358 25.51 13.61 1.58
C PRO A 358 24.33 13.81 0.61
N LEU A 359 23.57 14.87 0.83
CA LEU A 359 22.47 15.32 -0.02
C LEU A 359 22.70 16.77 -0.42
N ASN A 360 23.37 16.96 -1.54
CA ASN A 360 23.76 18.27 -2.04
C ASN A 360 22.54 19.13 -2.36
N GLY A 361 22.49 20.36 -1.86
CA GLY A 361 21.39 21.31 -2.08
C GLY A 361 20.10 21.05 -1.31
N PHE A 362 20.09 20.10 -0.35
CA PHE A 362 18.88 19.72 0.39
C PHE A 362 18.73 20.41 1.77
N ALA A 363 19.64 21.28 2.17
CA ALA A 363 19.52 21.97 3.46
C ALA A 363 18.18 22.74 3.55
N GLY A 364 17.41 22.50 4.61
CA GLY A 364 16.08 23.05 4.82
C GLY A 364 14.95 22.43 3.99
N LYS A 365 15.25 21.49 3.06
CA LYS A 365 14.26 20.87 2.16
C LYS A 365 13.82 19.48 2.62
N ILE A 366 14.55 18.84 3.52
CA ILE A 366 14.14 17.59 4.15
C ILE A 366 13.02 17.87 5.14
N GLY A 367 13.06 19.03 5.79
CA GLY A 367 12.00 19.60 6.59
C GLY A 367 11.94 19.12 8.03
N SER A 368 11.42 19.97 8.90
CA SER A 368 11.13 19.71 10.30
C SER A 368 9.69 19.22 10.49
N LYS A 369 9.34 18.81 11.72
CA LYS A 369 7.95 18.46 12.07
C LYS A 369 7.11 19.72 12.15
N THR A 370 6.18 19.87 11.21
CA THR A 370 5.18 20.92 11.16
C THR A 370 3.78 20.31 11.09
N PHE A 371 2.75 21.10 11.40
CA PHE A 371 1.38 20.61 11.49
C PHE A 371 0.46 21.51 10.67
N ASP A 372 -0.62 20.94 10.15
CA ASP A 372 -1.70 21.69 9.52
C ASP A 372 -2.63 22.34 10.55
N VAL A 373 -3.62 23.06 10.08
CA VAL A 373 -4.62 23.75 10.91
C VAL A 373 -5.49 22.79 11.74
N GLU A 374 -5.58 21.52 11.33
CA GLU A 374 -6.31 20.46 12.05
C GLU A 374 -5.40 19.66 13.00
N GLY A 375 -4.12 20.03 13.13
CA GLY A 375 -3.13 19.34 13.95
C GLY A 375 -2.58 18.05 13.33
N ALA A 376 -2.80 17.80 12.03
CA ALA A 376 -2.17 16.70 11.31
C ALA A 376 -0.72 17.05 10.96
N GLN A 377 0.17 16.08 11.06
CA GLN A 377 1.55 16.26 10.65
C GLN A 377 1.63 16.44 9.13
N LEU A 378 2.20 17.56 8.70
CA LEU A 378 2.39 17.85 7.29
C LEU A 378 3.33 16.83 6.62
N PRO A 379 3.11 16.53 5.34
CA PRO A 379 4.05 15.76 4.53
C PRO A 379 5.42 16.44 4.51
N ARG A 380 6.48 15.65 4.56
CA ARG A 380 7.86 16.15 4.46
C ARG A 380 8.78 15.09 3.86
N LEU A 381 9.80 15.52 3.14
CA LEU A 381 10.76 14.62 2.49
C LEU A 381 11.46 13.71 3.51
N GLY A 382 11.82 14.21 4.70
CA GLY A 382 12.46 13.42 5.75
C GLY A 382 11.67 12.17 6.15
N ARG A 383 10.33 12.24 6.13
CA ARG A 383 9.47 11.08 6.37
C ARG A 383 9.50 10.07 5.21
N GLU A 384 9.57 10.56 4.00
CA GLU A 384 9.74 9.71 2.80
C GLU A 384 11.08 8.99 2.81
N LEU A 385 12.16 9.70 3.16
CA LEU A 385 13.51 9.14 3.30
C LEU A 385 13.57 8.09 4.43
N ALA A 386 13.01 8.41 5.60
CA ALA A 386 12.92 7.47 6.72
C ALA A 386 12.07 6.24 6.37
N GLY A 387 10.97 6.42 5.63
CA GLY A 387 10.16 5.32 5.11
C GLY A 387 10.95 4.40 4.18
N ALA A 388 11.72 4.96 3.24
CA ALA A 388 12.58 4.22 2.34
C ALA A 388 13.66 3.42 3.09
N ALA A 389 14.27 4.01 4.13
CA ALA A 389 15.25 3.32 4.98
C ALA A 389 14.63 2.14 5.74
N LYS A 390 13.44 2.30 6.30
CA LYS A 390 12.71 1.24 7.03
C LYS A 390 12.44 0.02 6.18
N LEU A 391 12.25 0.18 4.88
CA LEU A 391 12.09 -0.94 3.96
C LEU A 391 13.36 -1.83 3.88
N ALA A 392 14.53 -1.28 4.22
CA ALA A 392 15.78 -2.05 4.37
C ALA A 392 15.93 -2.70 5.76
N GLY A 393 14.95 -2.59 6.63
CA GLY A 393 14.91 -3.24 7.94
C GLY A 393 15.56 -2.44 9.09
N VAL A 394 15.94 -1.16 8.88
CA VAL A 394 16.43 -0.29 9.96
C VAL A 394 15.27 0.39 10.69
N SER A 395 15.50 0.80 11.95
CA SER A 395 14.47 1.49 12.75
C SER A 395 14.16 2.90 12.26
N GLY A 396 15.13 3.57 11.64
CA GLY A 396 15.03 4.93 11.10
C GLY A 396 16.38 5.49 10.71
N VAL A 397 16.36 6.75 10.37
CA VAL A 397 17.55 7.56 10.03
C VAL A 397 17.45 8.91 10.72
N PHE A 398 18.58 9.60 10.89
CA PHE A 398 18.62 11.01 11.27
C PHE A 398 18.94 11.85 10.04
N HIS A 399 18.53 13.10 10.02
CA HIS A 399 18.91 14.04 8.95
C HIS A 399 19.29 15.42 9.52
N SER A 400 20.14 16.13 8.80
CA SER A 400 20.72 17.42 9.24
C SER A 400 19.69 18.47 9.59
N ASP A 401 18.52 18.51 8.92
CA ASP A 401 17.47 19.52 9.19
C ASP A 401 16.74 19.29 10.53
N GLU A 402 16.85 18.09 11.14
CA GLU A 402 16.30 17.81 12.47
C GLU A 402 17.35 17.93 13.59
N LEU A 403 18.63 17.93 13.23
CA LEU A 403 19.74 17.96 14.17
C LEU A 403 20.16 19.43 14.47
N PRO A 404 20.60 19.72 15.72
CA PRO A 404 20.84 18.82 16.85
C PRO A 404 19.55 18.33 17.51
N ALA A 405 19.46 17.04 17.80
CA ALA A 405 18.34 16.41 18.49
C ALA A 405 18.72 14.97 18.92
N TYR A 406 17.87 14.32 19.69
CA TYR A 406 18.00 12.91 20.11
C TYR A 406 19.30 12.60 20.89
N GLY A 407 19.90 13.62 21.53
CA GLY A 407 21.18 13.52 22.22
C GLY A 407 22.38 13.54 21.27
N ILE A 408 22.17 13.94 20.02
CA ILE A 408 23.24 14.31 19.07
C ILE A 408 23.38 15.83 19.15
N GLU A 409 24.53 16.30 19.61
CA GLU A 409 24.81 17.72 19.83
C GLU A 409 25.39 18.39 18.58
N GLU A 410 25.46 19.74 18.55
CA GLU A 410 25.94 20.53 17.42
C GLU A 410 27.38 20.14 17.02
N GLU A 411 28.26 19.82 17.99
CA GLU A 411 29.63 19.42 17.72
C GLU A 411 29.72 18.16 16.82
N HIS A 412 28.80 17.20 17.00
CA HIS A 412 28.74 15.99 16.17
C HIS A 412 28.25 16.33 14.76
N VAL A 413 27.27 17.22 14.65
CA VAL A 413 26.74 17.72 13.36
C VAL A 413 27.84 18.42 12.58
N GLU A 414 28.58 19.32 13.21
CA GLU A 414 29.71 20.04 12.60
C GLU A 414 30.85 19.10 12.20
N ALA A 415 31.17 18.11 13.05
CA ALA A 415 32.19 17.10 12.72
C ALA A 415 31.82 16.29 11.46
N VAL A 416 30.54 15.90 11.33
CA VAL A 416 30.03 15.23 10.12
C VAL A 416 30.09 16.14 8.90
N ARG A 417 29.63 17.39 9.01
CA ARG A 417 29.67 18.36 7.91
C ARG A 417 31.10 18.60 7.42
N LYS A 418 32.04 18.72 8.34
CA LYS A 418 33.48 18.88 8.02
C LYS A 418 34.07 17.65 7.35
N GLN A 419 33.77 16.45 7.86
CA GLN A 419 34.27 15.20 7.28
C GLN A 419 33.74 14.96 5.86
N LEU A 420 32.51 15.39 5.58
CA LEU A 420 31.86 15.25 4.27
C LEU A 420 32.11 16.47 3.34
N GLU A 421 32.85 17.48 3.80
CA GLU A 421 33.16 18.71 3.04
C GLU A 421 31.89 19.43 2.53
N LEU A 422 30.81 19.46 3.34
CA LEU A 422 29.50 19.98 2.94
C LEU A 422 29.47 21.51 2.92
N ALA A 423 28.86 22.07 1.88
CA ALA A 423 28.50 23.48 1.83
C ALA A 423 27.29 23.80 2.72
N SER A 424 27.01 25.07 2.93
CA SER A 424 25.90 25.53 3.81
C SER A 424 24.50 25.11 3.29
N ASN A 425 24.35 24.96 1.98
CA ASN A 425 23.13 24.54 1.32
C ASN A 425 22.99 22.99 1.19
N ASP A 426 23.95 22.23 1.70
CA ASP A 426 23.92 20.77 1.65
C ASP A 426 23.37 20.20 2.96
N ALA A 427 22.68 19.07 2.82
CA ALA A 427 22.22 18.25 3.93
C ALA A 427 22.94 16.90 3.97
N PHE A 428 22.67 16.14 5.01
CA PHE A 428 23.10 14.74 5.11
C PHE A 428 22.08 13.88 5.84
N VAL A 429 22.15 12.57 5.60
CA VAL A 429 21.37 11.57 6.33
C VAL A 429 22.32 10.58 6.98
N LEU A 430 22.03 10.23 8.24
CA LEU A 430 22.78 9.27 9.05
C LEU A 430 21.99 7.99 9.27
N CYS A 431 22.65 6.85 9.19
CA CYS A 431 22.08 5.54 9.53
C CYS A 431 23.02 4.78 10.47
N LEU A 432 22.49 4.40 11.64
CA LEU A 432 23.19 3.58 12.64
C LEU A 432 22.65 2.15 12.57
N ALA A 433 23.43 1.24 12.03
CA ALA A 433 23.08 -0.19 11.87
C ALA A 433 24.33 -1.03 11.60
N PRO A 434 24.25 -2.38 11.51
CA PRO A 434 25.30 -3.18 10.91
C PRO A 434 25.70 -2.61 9.54
N SER A 435 26.99 -2.55 9.23
CA SER A 435 27.51 -1.80 8.06
C SER A 435 26.81 -2.16 6.74
N TRP A 436 26.55 -3.45 6.50
CA TRP A 436 25.83 -3.91 5.30
C TRP A 436 24.39 -3.37 5.24
N GLN A 437 23.72 -3.33 6.39
CA GLN A 437 22.31 -2.88 6.48
C GLN A 437 22.22 -1.36 6.38
N ALA A 438 23.15 -0.63 7.01
CA ALA A 438 23.25 0.82 6.88
C ALA A 438 23.47 1.24 5.42
N ARG A 439 24.34 0.52 4.67
CA ARG A 439 24.53 0.76 3.23
C ARG A 439 23.26 0.54 2.44
N LEU A 440 22.54 -0.56 2.66
CA LEU A 440 21.28 -0.86 1.99
C LEU A 440 20.20 0.20 2.30
N ALA A 441 20.13 0.64 3.55
CA ALA A 441 19.21 1.69 3.97
C ALA A 441 19.54 3.02 3.31
N LEU A 442 20.80 3.45 3.30
CA LEU A 442 21.21 4.70 2.66
C LEU A 442 21.14 4.64 1.14
N GLU A 443 21.31 3.49 0.51
CA GLU A 443 21.01 3.32 -0.93
C GLU A 443 19.53 3.61 -1.22
N SER A 444 18.63 3.07 -0.39
CA SER A 444 17.20 3.31 -0.52
C SER A 444 16.85 4.79 -0.29
N VAL A 445 17.46 5.42 0.71
CA VAL A 445 17.35 6.86 0.99
C VAL A 445 17.82 7.70 -0.18
N GLY A 446 19.02 7.41 -0.72
CA GLY A 446 19.58 8.17 -1.84
C GLY A 446 18.76 8.05 -3.11
N ARG A 447 18.24 6.85 -3.41
CA ARG A 447 17.30 6.66 -4.53
C ARG A 447 16.01 7.46 -4.33
N ARG A 448 15.46 7.49 -3.10
CA ARG A 448 14.28 8.30 -2.79
C ARG A 448 14.57 9.79 -2.87
N ALA A 449 15.75 10.26 -2.44
CA ALA A 449 16.18 11.65 -2.56
C ALA A 449 16.31 12.06 -4.03
N ARG A 450 16.95 11.23 -4.89
CA ARG A 450 16.98 11.47 -6.34
C ARG A 450 15.57 11.56 -6.92
N HIS A 451 14.67 10.70 -6.45
CA HIS A 451 13.29 10.68 -6.94
C HIS A 451 12.50 11.94 -6.53
N ALA A 452 12.94 12.69 -5.52
CA ALA A 452 12.30 13.96 -5.11
C ALA A 452 12.36 15.06 -6.18
N PHE A 453 13.21 14.92 -7.20
CA PHE A 453 13.23 15.81 -8.38
C PHE A 453 12.18 15.44 -9.44
N HIS A 454 11.47 14.36 -9.28
CA HIS A 454 10.49 13.83 -10.19
C HIS A 454 9.10 13.83 -9.56
N ARG A 455 8.09 13.57 -10.37
CA ARG A 455 6.74 13.28 -9.89
C ARG A 455 6.78 12.12 -8.91
N ILE A 456 5.90 12.14 -7.91
CA ILE A 456 5.83 11.03 -6.96
C ILE A 456 5.65 9.70 -7.72
N PRO A 457 6.25 8.61 -7.25
CA PRO A 457 6.10 7.32 -7.92
C PRO A 457 4.70 6.74 -7.69
N GLN A 458 4.27 5.91 -8.64
CA GLN A 458 3.14 5.01 -8.42
C GLN A 458 3.55 3.96 -7.38
N GLU A 459 2.94 4.02 -6.22
CA GLU A 459 3.32 3.19 -5.09
C GLU A 459 2.14 2.77 -4.23
N VAL A 460 2.33 1.68 -3.50
CA VAL A 460 1.45 1.23 -2.42
C VAL A 460 1.96 1.80 -1.11
N ARG A 461 1.06 2.36 -0.31
CA ARG A 461 1.35 2.94 0.99
C ARG A 461 0.46 2.33 2.08
N ASN A 462 0.93 2.30 3.32
CA ASN A 462 0.13 1.93 4.47
C ASN A 462 -0.27 3.18 5.25
N VAL A 463 -1.52 3.25 5.67
CA VAL A 463 -1.97 4.28 6.60
C VAL A 463 -1.34 4.05 7.98
N VAL A 464 -0.93 5.13 8.62
CA VAL A 464 -0.49 5.13 10.01
C VAL A 464 -1.73 5.23 10.90
N VAL A 465 -1.94 4.20 11.72
CA VAL A 465 -3.07 4.11 12.66
C VAL A 465 -2.51 4.31 14.07
N LYS A 466 -2.55 5.55 14.54
CA LYS A 466 -2.12 5.95 15.90
C LYS A 466 -3.15 6.91 16.47
N LYS A 467 -4.29 6.36 16.86
CA LYS A 467 -5.47 7.13 17.28
C LYS A 467 -5.12 8.27 18.23
N GLY A 468 -5.46 9.50 17.81
CA GLY A 468 -5.22 10.72 18.56
C GLY A 468 -3.79 11.30 18.41
N ALA A 469 -2.90 10.67 17.61
CA ALA A 469 -1.59 11.23 17.32
C ALA A 469 -1.62 12.13 16.05
N PRO A 470 -0.75 13.17 15.95
CA PRO A 470 -0.72 14.03 14.78
C PRO A 470 -0.41 13.32 13.46
N ASP A 471 0.31 12.19 13.51
CA ASP A 471 0.61 11.40 12.33
C ASP A 471 -0.49 10.38 11.97
N ASP A 472 -1.61 10.39 12.71
CA ASP A 472 -2.75 9.52 12.46
C ASP A 472 -3.45 9.87 11.15
N GLY A 473 -3.65 8.89 10.27
CA GLY A 473 -4.17 9.08 8.92
C GLY A 473 -3.12 9.45 7.86
N THR A 474 -1.88 9.75 8.24
CA THR A 474 -0.77 9.87 7.30
C THR A 474 -0.33 8.51 6.77
N THR A 475 0.47 8.49 5.70
CA THR A 475 0.88 7.23 5.06
C THR A 475 2.39 7.06 5.06
N THR A 476 2.83 5.80 4.95
CA THR A 476 4.24 5.43 4.74
C THR A 476 4.37 4.52 3.52
N PRO A 477 5.45 4.64 2.73
CA PRO A 477 5.66 3.80 1.56
C PRO A 477 5.79 2.32 1.97
N MET A 478 5.22 1.43 1.16
CA MET A 478 5.25 -0.01 1.36
C MET A 478 6.02 -0.71 0.24
N ARG A 479 5.66 -0.45 -1.00
CA ARG A 479 6.26 -1.06 -2.20
C ARG A 479 5.85 -0.29 -3.46
N PRO A 480 6.55 -0.45 -4.59
CA PRO A 480 6.04 0.03 -5.88
C PRO A 480 4.70 -0.60 -6.24
N LEU A 481 3.90 0.09 -7.04
CA LEU A 481 2.67 -0.50 -7.58
C LEU A 481 3.03 -1.71 -8.45
N PRO A 482 2.31 -2.85 -8.32
CA PRO A 482 2.54 -4.01 -9.16
C PRO A 482 2.17 -3.72 -10.61
N GLY A 483 2.98 -4.21 -11.55
CA GLY A 483 2.69 -4.11 -12.98
C GLY A 483 1.67 -5.16 -13.46
N GLY A 484 1.16 -5.00 -14.71
CA GLY A 484 0.18 -5.89 -15.33
C GLY A 484 0.66 -7.34 -15.59
N ALA A 485 1.98 -7.60 -15.53
CA ALA A 485 2.57 -8.94 -15.67
C ALA A 485 2.36 -9.86 -14.43
N ARG A 486 1.52 -9.44 -13.49
CA ARG A 486 1.28 -10.13 -12.21
C ARG A 486 0.32 -11.31 -12.33
N MET A 487 -0.52 -11.36 -13.37
CA MET A 487 -1.57 -12.37 -13.52
C MET A 487 -1.30 -13.30 -14.70
N TYR A 488 -1.59 -14.61 -14.51
CA TYR A 488 -1.54 -15.62 -15.54
C TYR A 488 -2.64 -16.70 -15.29
N PRO A 489 -3.07 -17.46 -16.32
CA PRO A 489 -4.17 -18.41 -16.17
C PRO A 489 -3.92 -19.49 -15.13
N GLU A 490 -4.93 -19.79 -14.32
CA GLU A 490 -4.99 -20.97 -13.46
C GLU A 490 -5.59 -22.14 -14.27
N THR A 491 -4.80 -23.17 -14.52
CA THR A 491 -5.21 -24.30 -15.37
C THR A 491 -5.85 -25.45 -14.61
N ASP A 492 -5.69 -25.49 -13.28
CA ASP A 492 -6.19 -26.58 -12.45
C ASP A 492 -7.64 -26.36 -11.98
N VAL A 493 -8.16 -25.14 -12.11
CA VAL A 493 -9.57 -24.81 -11.82
C VAL A 493 -10.37 -24.80 -13.13
N PRO A 494 -11.43 -25.63 -13.25
CA PRO A 494 -12.24 -25.66 -14.46
C PRO A 494 -13.01 -24.35 -14.64
N THR A 495 -13.14 -23.92 -15.89
CA THR A 495 -13.98 -22.78 -16.29
C THR A 495 -15.45 -23.06 -16.01
N ILE A 496 -16.16 -22.11 -15.41
CA ILE A 496 -17.59 -22.24 -15.07
C ILE A 496 -18.41 -21.32 -15.98
N PRO A 497 -19.21 -21.84 -16.93
CA PRO A 497 -20.11 -21.01 -17.72
C PRO A 497 -21.24 -20.45 -16.83
N ILE A 498 -21.52 -19.16 -16.94
CA ILE A 498 -22.69 -18.55 -16.30
C ILE A 498 -23.86 -18.69 -17.27
N ARG A 499 -24.78 -19.62 -16.95
CA ARG A 499 -25.96 -19.86 -17.78
C ARG A 499 -27.00 -18.78 -17.54
N HIS A 500 -27.77 -18.48 -18.58
CA HIS A 500 -28.81 -17.46 -18.53
C HIS A 500 -29.90 -17.77 -17.47
N ASP A 501 -30.29 -19.03 -17.35
CA ASP A 501 -31.27 -19.48 -16.35
C ASP A 501 -30.77 -19.27 -14.91
N HIS A 502 -29.49 -19.54 -14.66
CA HIS A 502 -28.87 -19.29 -13.36
C HIS A 502 -28.82 -17.79 -13.04
N TRP A 503 -28.35 -16.97 -13.99
CA TRP A 503 -28.31 -15.52 -13.81
C TRP A 503 -29.71 -14.92 -13.59
N GLN A 504 -30.74 -15.39 -14.34
CA GLN A 504 -32.10 -14.96 -14.14
C GLN A 504 -32.64 -15.34 -12.76
N ALA A 505 -32.33 -16.55 -12.28
CA ALA A 505 -32.70 -16.98 -10.94
C ALA A 505 -32.09 -16.09 -9.83
N ILE A 506 -30.85 -15.60 -10.02
CA ILE A 506 -30.23 -14.64 -9.11
C ILE A 506 -31.01 -13.31 -9.11
N ILE A 507 -31.33 -12.76 -10.29
CA ILE A 507 -32.08 -11.50 -10.43
C ILE A 507 -33.45 -11.61 -9.78
N ASP A 508 -34.16 -12.70 -9.99
CA ASP A 508 -35.53 -12.91 -9.47
C ASP A 508 -35.57 -13.06 -7.93
N ASN A 509 -34.43 -13.34 -7.30
CA ASN A 509 -34.30 -13.58 -5.86
C ASN A 509 -33.37 -12.60 -5.15
N LEU A 510 -33.24 -11.37 -5.66
CA LEU A 510 -32.41 -10.35 -5.02
C LEU A 510 -32.84 -10.07 -3.58
N PRO A 511 -31.90 -9.90 -2.65
CA PRO A 511 -32.23 -9.54 -1.27
C PRO A 511 -32.79 -8.12 -1.22
N MET A 512 -33.76 -7.91 -0.34
CA MET A 512 -34.33 -6.58 -0.07
C MET A 512 -33.25 -5.64 0.47
N ARG A 513 -33.15 -4.46 -0.12
CA ARG A 513 -32.23 -3.41 0.34
C ARG A 513 -32.62 -2.86 1.71
N GLN A 514 -31.67 -2.28 2.42
CA GLN A 514 -31.90 -1.72 3.76
C GLN A 514 -32.99 -0.63 3.73
N GLU A 515 -32.99 0.22 2.72
CA GLU A 515 -33.97 1.30 2.54
C GLU A 515 -35.39 0.74 2.42
N GLU A 516 -35.58 -0.26 1.58
CA GLU A 516 -36.90 -0.93 1.41
C GLU A 516 -37.38 -1.59 2.72
N ARG A 517 -36.45 -2.15 3.51
CA ARG A 517 -36.76 -2.72 4.83
C ARG A 517 -37.19 -1.64 5.81
N MET A 518 -36.52 -0.49 5.80
CA MET A 518 -36.88 0.66 6.66
C MET A 518 -38.23 1.24 6.31
N GLU A 519 -38.54 1.39 5.00
CA GLU A 519 -39.85 1.86 4.53
C GLU A 519 -40.98 0.91 4.97
N ARG A 520 -40.80 -0.40 4.83
CA ARG A 520 -41.80 -1.38 5.29
C ARG A 520 -41.99 -1.34 6.80
N LEU A 521 -40.94 -1.17 7.59
CA LEU A 521 -41.05 -1.03 9.04
C LEU A 521 -41.74 0.28 9.47
N ALA A 522 -41.56 1.35 8.70
CA ALA A 522 -42.23 2.63 8.97
C ALA A 522 -43.75 2.60 8.64
N GLN A 523 -44.18 1.63 7.83
CA GLN A 523 -45.62 1.45 7.45
C GLN A 523 -46.34 0.49 8.39
N THR A 524 -45.66 -0.19 9.29
CA THR A 524 -46.21 -1.08 10.33
C THR A 524 -46.26 -0.39 11.69
#